data_884d03debdd042c513de3212500c1a4c
#
_entry.id   884d03debdd042c513de3212500c1a4c
#
_cell.length_a   1.000
_cell.length_b   1.000
_cell.length_c   1.000
_cell.angle_alpha   90.00
_cell.angle_beta   90.00
_cell.angle_gamma   90.00
#
_symmetry.space_group_name_H-M   'P 1'
#
loop_
_entity.id
_entity.type
_entity.pdbx_description
1 polymer ?
#
loop_
_entity_poly.entity_id
_entity_poly.type
_entity_poly.pdbx_seq_one_letter_code
_entity_poly.pdbx_strand_id
1 'polypeptide(L)'
;YTVPVTADGQTQEIITTGATTRDLLTQAGLTYTEEDYLTPAADETVPEGSSVTLQRVSYVEYTEDETVPSEVEEIPTSLYYRKQDKVQVVQQGTDGLDTVTYRETWVDGQQVDTEEIGRETQIGMIPTIQKVYGEQASVSSFVGPEVEDGVPVEGVAAVYTSQRATAYSASGTAKGASGRRLTYGTVAINPSIIPYGSLMYITSDD
;
A
#
# COMPACT_ATOMS: atom_id res chain seq x y z
N TYR A 1 20.12 -4.03 56.47
CA TYR A 1 18.73 -4.15 56.10
C TYR A 1 18.52 -5.31 55.15
N THR A 2 17.27 -5.73 54.99
CA THR A 2 16.88 -6.83 54.12
C THR A 2 16.18 -6.28 52.89
N VAL A 3 16.50 -6.81 51.71
CA VAL A 3 15.91 -6.47 50.43
C VAL A 3 15.23 -7.69 49.81
N PRO A 4 13.93 -7.66 49.53
CA PRO A 4 13.27 -8.72 48.81
C PRO A 4 13.68 -8.66 47.32
N VAL A 5 14.16 -9.79 46.80
CA VAL A 5 14.52 -9.99 45.39
C VAL A 5 13.54 -10.97 44.77
N THR A 6 12.75 -10.52 43.81
CA THR A 6 11.73 -11.31 43.14
C THR A 6 12.16 -11.65 41.71
N ALA A 7 12.17 -12.92 41.37
CA ALA A 7 12.43 -13.44 40.03
C ALA A 7 11.77 -14.81 39.86
N ASP A 8 11.38 -15.16 38.65
CA ASP A 8 10.86 -16.48 38.26
C ASP A 8 9.68 -16.94 39.20
N GLY A 9 8.85 -15.99 39.64
CA GLY A 9 7.72 -16.23 40.54
C GLY A 9 8.09 -16.49 41.98
N GLN A 10 9.36 -16.31 42.39
CA GLN A 10 9.84 -16.53 43.77
C GLN A 10 10.46 -15.23 44.30
N THR A 11 10.34 -15.04 45.62
CA THR A 11 10.97 -13.94 46.33
C THR A 11 11.97 -14.49 47.35
N GLN A 12 13.19 -13.95 47.34
CA GLN A 12 14.26 -14.26 48.31
C GLN A 12 14.60 -12.98 49.07
N GLU A 13 14.82 -13.13 50.38
CA GLU A 13 15.25 -12.04 51.26
C GLU A 13 16.78 -11.99 51.34
N ILE A 14 17.38 -10.93 50.83
CA ILE A 14 18.83 -10.73 50.83
C ILE A 14 19.23 -9.67 51.86
N ILE A 15 20.15 -10.04 52.74
CA ILE A 15 20.69 -9.12 53.76
C ILE A 15 21.87 -8.37 53.15
N THR A 16 21.82 -7.04 53.24
CA THR A 16 22.89 -6.19 52.70
C THR A 16 23.13 -4.96 53.60
N THR A 17 24.30 -4.35 53.47
CA THR A 17 24.63 -3.04 54.06
C THR A 17 24.63 -1.91 53.05
N GLY A 18 24.33 -2.22 51.79
CA GLY A 18 24.31 -1.35 50.63
C GLY A 18 24.86 -2.09 49.42
N ALA A 19 24.03 -2.26 48.41
CA ALA A 19 24.39 -3.01 47.20
C ALA A 19 23.62 -2.45 46.01
N THR A 20 24.15 -2.70 44.80
CA THR A 20 23.43 -2.44 43.55
C THR A 20 22.45 -3.59 43.28
N THR A 21 21.52 -3.38 42.35
CA THR A 21 20.62 -4.43 41.86
C THR A 21 21.41 -5.63 41.35
N ARG A 22 22.47 -5.40 40.60
CA ARG A 22 23.39 -6.45 40.10
C ARG A 22 23.99 -7.29 41.24
N ASP A 23 24.48 -6.64 42.31
CA ASP A 23 25.07 -7.31 43.44
C ASP A 23 24.04 -8.18 44.17
N LEU A 24 22.83 -7.69 44.36
CA LEU A 24 21.75 -8.42 45.02
C LEU A 24 21.28 -9.63 44.19
N LEU A 25 21.17 -9.49 42.87
CA LEU A 25 20.86 -10.62 41.97
C LEU A 25 21.97 -11.69 42.04
N THR A 26 23.24 -11.25 42.03
CA THR A 26 24.38 -12.17 42.16
C THR A 26 24.37 -12.92 43.52
N GLN A 27 24.07 -12.23 44.63
CA GLN A 27 23.92 -12.84 45.94
C GLN A 27 22.74 -13.81 46.01
N ALA A 28 21.66 -13.53 45.27
CA ALA A 28 20.50 -14.42 45.12
C ALA A 28 20.78 -15.63 44.22
N GLY A 29 21.96 -15.69 43.56
CA GLY A 29 22.29 -16.73 42.58
C GLY A 29 21.56 -16.62 41.27
N LEU A 30 21.05 -15.42 40.97
CA LEU A 30 20.28 -15.13 39.76
C LEU A 30 21.20 -14.51 38.69
N THR A 31 21.07 -15.01 37.48
CA THR A 31 21.68 -14.44 36.28
C THR A 31 20.60 -13.71 35.45
N TYR A 32 20.99 -12.71 34.69
CA TYR A 32 20.11 -11.99 33.81
C TYR A 32 20.84 -11.61 32.52
N THR A 33 20.09 -11.25 31.47
CA THR A 33 20.58 -10.77 30.20
C THR A 33 20.31 -9.27 30.05
N GLU A 34 20.84 -8.65 29.00
CA GLU A 34 20.56 -7.22 28.70
C GLU A 34 19.11 -6.99 28.29
N GLU A 35 18.41 -8.03 27.87
CA GLU A 35 17.02 -8.00 27.43
C GLU A 35 16.03 -8.09 28.59
N ASP A 36 16.46 -8.64 29.74
CA ASP A 36 15.61 -8.79 30.92
C ASP A 36 15.32 -7.44 31.59
N TYR A 37 14.11 -7.31 32.11
CA TYR A 37 13.72 -6.07 32.80
C TYR A 37 14.11 -6.13 34.27
N LEU A 38 14.88 -5.14 34.68
CA LEU A 38 15.31 -4.97 36.06
C LEU A 38 14.70 -3.71 36.68
N THR A 39 14.13 -3.84 37.84
CA THR A 39 13.63 -2.72 38.64
C THR A 39 14.14 -2.85 40.08
N PRO A 40 15.00 -1.93 40.59
CA PRO A 40 15.70 -0.84 39.86
C PRO A 40 16.70 -1.33 38.82
N ALA A 41 17.28 -0.38 38.04
CA ALA A 41 18.28 -0.73 37.01
C ALA A 41 19.53 -1.39 37.60
N ALA A 42 20.27 -2.16 36.79
CA ALA A 42 21.36 -3.05 37.23
C ALA A 42 22.39 -2.35 38.12
N ASP A 43 22.82 -1.16 37.78
CA ASP A 43 23.89 -0.42 38.48
C ASP A 43 23.33 0.58 39.50
N GLU A 44 22.03 0.59 39.74
CA GLU A 44 21.38 1.45 40.73
C GLU A 44 21.50 0.85 42.12
N THR A 45 21.86 1.70 43.10
CA THR A 45 21.92 1.31 44.51
C THR A 45 20.51 1.14 45.07
N VAL A 46 20.26 0.03 45.73
CA VAL A 46 18.95 -0.30 46.29
C VAL A 46 18.90 0.15 47.77
N PRO A 47 18.07 1.19 48.08
CA PRO A 47 17.95 1.69 49.45
C PRO A 47 17.14 0.72 50.35
N GLU A 48 17.25 0.92 51.67
CA GLU A 48 16.41 0.25 52.64
C GLU A 48 14.92 0.46 52.39
N GLY A 49 14.14 -0.59 52.48
CA GLY A 49 12.69 -0.55 52.23
C GLY A 49 12.29 -0.68 50.78
N SER A 50 13.24 -0.82 49.85
CA SER A 50 13.00 -1.11 48.46
C SER A 50 13.03 -2.59 48.13
N SER A 51 12.60 -2.98 46.96
CA SER A 51 12.66 -4.35 46.42
C SER A 51 13.33 -4.37 45.04
N VAL A 52 13.86 -5.54 44.68
CA VAL A 52 14.38 -5.81 43.34
C VAL A 52 13.42 -6.76 42.62
N THR A 53 13.11 -6.45 41.38
CA THR A 53 12.34 -7.34 40.50
C THR A 53 13.13 -7.59 39.22
N LEU A 54 13.28 -8.88 38.89
CA LEU A 54 13.82 -9.36 37.65
C LEU A 54 12.68 -10.02 36.87
N GLN A 55 12.36 -9.50 35.68
CA GLN A 55 11.41 -10.11 34.77
C GLN A 55 12.15 -10.67 33.55
N ARG A 56 11.87 -11.93 33.24
CA ARG A 56 12.47 -12.62 32.10
C ARG A 56 11.84 -12.20 30.80
N VAL A 57 12.65 -11.71 29.86
CA VAL A 57 12.21 -11.36 28.51
C VAL A 57 12.70 -12.45 27.55
N SER A 58 11.82 -12.88 26.68
CA SER A 58 12.16 -13.76 25.55
C SER A 58 11.37 -13.37 24.31
N TYR A 59 11.93 -13.72 23.16
CA TYR A 59 11.33 -13.42 21.86
C TYR A 59 11.07 -14.72 21.10
N VAL A 60 9.94 -14.76 20.40
CA VAL A 60 9.60 -15.83 19.46
C VAL A 60 9.34 -15.18 18.11
N GLU A 61 10.07 -15.62 17.10
CA GLU A 61 9.85 -15.15 15.72
C GLU A 61 9.18 -16.26 14.91
N TYR A 62 8.22 -15.85 14.09
CA TYR A 62 7.54 -16.74 13.16
C TYR A 62 7.15 -16.00 11.89
N THR A 63 6.82 -16.72 10.84
CA THR A 63 6.37 -16.17 9.58
C THR A 63 4.96 -16.63 9.26
N GLU A 64 4.16 -15.74 8.67
CA GLU A 64 2.84 -16.03 8.13
C GLU A 64 2.73 -15.49 6.71
N ASP A 65 2.01 -16.22 5.87
CA ASP A 65 1.69 -15.76 4.52
C ASP A 65 0.40 -14.96 4.55
N GLU A 66 0.48 -13.71 4.10
CA GLU A 66 -0.65 -12.78 4.03
C GLU A 66 -1.05 -12.49 2.59
N THR A 67 -2.33 -12.61 2.31
CA THR A 67 -2.89 -12.19 1.03
C THR A 67 -2.97 -10.67 0.97
N VAL A 68 -2.41 -10.09 -0.06
CA VAL A 68 -2.54 -8.66 -0.39
C VAL A 68 -3.68 -8.51 -1.40
N PRO A 69 -4.85 -8.00 -1.02
CA PRO A 69 -6.00 -7.92 -1.90
C PRO A 69 -5.72 -7.04 -3.13
N SER A 70 -6.24 -7.45 -4.30
CA SER A 70 -6.20 -6.64 -5.50
C SER A 70 -6.97 -5.33 -5.28
N GLU A 71 -6.31 -4.21 -5.52
CA GLU A 71 -6.94 -2.90 -5.49
C GLU A 71 -7.73 -2.63 -6.77
N VAL A 72 -8.71 -1.72 -6.69
CA VAL A 72 -9.48 -1.28 -7.85
C VAL A 72 -9.05 0.13 -8.23
N GLU A 73 -8.53 0.28 -9.44
CA GLU A 73 -8.19 1.56 -10.04
C GLU A 73 -9.26 1.97 -11.04
N GLU A 74 -9.77 3.19 -10.91
CA GLU A 74 -10.80 3.72 -11.78
C GLU A 74 -10.23 4.71 -12.78
N ILE A 75 -10.49 4.46 -14.07
CA ILE A 75 -10.19 5.40 -15.15
C ILE A 75 -11.50 6.09 -15.54
N PRO A 76 -11.68 7.38 -15.18
CA PRO A 76 -12.87 8.09 -15.52
C PRO A 76 -12.95 8.34 -17.02
N THR A 77 -14.13 8.14 -17.60
CA THR A 77 -14.41 8.43 -19.01
C THR A 77 -15.77 9.09 -19.20
N SER A 78 -15.84 10.13 -20.00
CA SER A 78 -17.10 10.75 -20.37
C SER A 78 -17.87 10.01 -21.47
N LEU A 79 -17.31 8.92 -22.03
CA LEU A 79 -17.97 8.11 -23.06
C LEU A 79 -19.21 7.38 -22.55
N TYR A 80 -19.33 7.18 -21.24
CA TYR A 80 -20.49 6.51 -20.64
C TYR A 80 -21.62 7.45 -20.23
N TYR A 81 -21.67 8.66 -20.80
CA TYR A 81 -22.68 9.67 -20.50
C TYR A 81 -24.13 9.17 -20.53
N ARG A 82 -24.46 8.22 -21.44
CA ARG A 82 -25.80 7.63 -21.54
C ARG A 82 -26.07 6.47 -20.59
N LYS A 83 -25.02 5.89 -20.01
CA LYS A 83 -25.07 4.77 -19.05
C LYS A 83 -24.00 5.04 -17.99
N GLN A 84 -24.32 5.94 -17.08
CA GLN A 84 -23.38 6.41 -16.06
C GLN A 84 -23.03 5.36 -15.03
N ASP A 85 -23.87 4.33 -14.91
CA ASP A 85 -23.67 3.14 -14.08
C ASP A 85 -22.79 2.07 -14.76
N LYS A 86 -22.40 2.30 -16.01
CA LYS A 86 -21.56 1.34 -16.74
C LYS A 86 -20.15 1.30 -16.17
N VAL A 87 -19.74 0.11 -15.82
CA VAL A 87 -18.36 -0.23 -15.48
C VAL A 87 -17.82 -1.18 -16.55
N GLN A 88 -16.61 -0.93 -17.00
CA GLN A 88 -15.91 -1.81 -17.92
C GLN A 88 -14.55 -2.16 -17.36
N VAL A 89 -14.38 -3.40 -16.94
CA VAL A 89 -13.07 -3.92 -16.54
C VAL A 89 -12.19 -4.01 -17.77
N VAL A 90 -11.03 -3.36 -17.74
CA VAL A 90 -10.02 -3.38 -18.81
C VAL A 90 -8.83 -4.24 -18.44
N GLN A 91 -8.60 -4.44 -17.14
CA GLN A 91 -7.62 -5.36 -16.59
C GLN A 91 -8.22 -6.03 -15.36
N GLN A 92 -8.22 -7.35 -15.35
CA GLN A 92 -8.58 -8.12 -14.16
C GLN A 92 -7.39 -8.17 -13.22
N GLY A 93 -7.61 -7.77 -11.98
CA GLY A 93 -6.59 -7.86 -10.94
C GLY A 93 -6.42 -9.27 -10.39
N THR A 94 -5.33 -9.46 -9.70
CA THR A 94 -5.04 -10.67 -8.91
C THR A 94 -4.43 -10.27 -7.58
N ASP A 95 -4.82 -10.97 -6.53
CA ASP A 95 -4.27 -10.76 -5.21
C ASP A 95 -2.78 -11.11 -5.20
N GLY A 96 -2.03 -10.39 -4.40
CA GLY A 96 -0.63 -10.66 -4.09
C GLY A 96 -0.50 -11.58 -2.87
N LEU A 97 0.74 -11.94 -2.58
CA LEU A 97 1.11 -12.74 -1.41
C LEU A 97 2.38 -12.17 -0.80
N ASP A 98 2.31 -11.80 0.46
CA ASP A 98 3.45 -11.40 1.26
C ASP A 98 3.74 -12.47 2.32
N THR A 99 5.02 -12.72 2.59
CA THR A 99 5.45 -13.43 3.80
C THR A 99 5.84 -12.39 4.83
N VAL A 100 5.12 -12.37 5.95
CA VAL A 100 5.32 -11.42 7.05
C VAL A 100 6.02 -12.12 8.20
N THR A 101 7.06 -11.49 8.74
CA THR A 101 7.78 -11.98 9.92
C THR A 101 7.33 -11.20 11.14
N TYR A 102 6.83 -11.91 12.12
CA TYR A 102 6.40 -11.37 13.41
C TYR A 102 7.38 -11.74 14.51
N ARG A 103 7.51 -10.86 15.49
CA ARG A 103 8.20 -11.10 16.74
C ARG A 103 7.22 -10.92 17.90
N GLU A 104 7.05 -11.96 18.68
CA GLU A 104 6.34 -11.90 19.95
C GLU A 104 7.33 -11.64 21.08
N THR A 105 6.97 -10.69 21.95
CA THR A 105 7.70 -10.42 23.20
C THR A 105 6.96 -11.10 24.35
N TRP A 106 7.69 -11.89 25.10
CA TRP A 106 7.19 -12.64 26.26
C TRP A 106 7.91 -12.16 27.51
N VAL A 107 7.15 -11.81 28.54
CA VAL A 107 7.65 -11.39 29.86
C VAL A 107 7.13 -12.37 30.89
N ASP A 108 8.05 -13.02 31.64
CA ASP A 108 7.75 -14.06 32.65
C ASP A 108 6.81 -15.16 32.10
N GLY A 109 7.00 -15.52 30.82
CA GLY A 109 6.19 -16.54 30.14
C GLY A 109 4.79 -16.09 29.69
N GLN A 110 4.47 -14.80 29.75
CA GLN A 110 3.26 -14.22 29.23
C GLN A 110 3.59 -13.36 28.00
N GLN A 111 2.86 -13.59 26.93
CA GLN A 111 2.96 -12.74 25.75
C GLN A 111 2.42 -11.34 26.05
N VAL A 112 3.24 -10.34 25.82
CA VAL A 112 2.90 -8.92 26.10
C VAL A 112 2.80 -8.09 24.86
N ASP A 113 3.48 -8.50 23.77
CA ASP A 113 3.48 -7.75 22.51
C ASP A 113 3.70 -8.66 21.31
N THR A 114 3.23 -8.20 20.13
CA THR A 114 3.53 -8.79 18.81
C THR A 114 3.77 -7.66 17.83
N GLU A 115 4.93 -7.66 17.19
CA GLU A 115 5.30 -6.66 16.19
C GLU A 115 5.65 -7.31 14.86
N GLU A 116 5.31 -6.64 13.76
CA GLU A 116 5.82 -6.99 12.44
C GLU A 116 7.26 -6.47 12.32
N ILE A 117 8.22 -7.39 12.12
CA ILE A 117 9.64 -7.04 12.00
C ILE A 117 10.19 -7.17 10.59
N GLY A 118 9.40 -7.74 9.68
CA GLY A 118 9.78 -7.88 8.28
C GLY A 118 8.61 -8.28 7.40
N ARG A 119 8.68 -7.84 6.13
CA ARG A 119 7.71 -8.20 5.10
C ARG A 119 8.43 -8.41 3.78
N GLU A 120 8.16 -9.52 3.12
CA GLU A 120 8.73 -9.87 1.82
C GLU A 120 7.60 -10.22 0.86
N THR A 121 7.52 -9.50 -0.26
CA THR A 121 6.54 -9.78 -1.29
C THR A 121 6.97 -10.99 -2.11
N GLN A 122 6.21 -12.07 -2.03
CA GLN A 122 6.41 -13.30 -2.81
C GLN A 122 5.75 -13.20 -4.18
N ILE A 123 4.54 -12.65 -4.20
CA ILE A 123 3.76 -12.42 -5.43
C ILE A 123 3.23 -10.98 -5.38
N GLY A 124 3.64 -10.16 -6.34
CA GLY A 124 3.13 -8.80 -6.47
C GLY A 124 1.63 -8.78 -6.81
N MET A 125 0.86 -7.97 -6.11
CA MET A 125 -0.54 -7.70 -6.44
C MET A 125 -0.65 -7.02 -7.82
N ILE A 126 -1.67 -7.41 -8.59
CA ILE A 126 -2.03 -6.74 -9.85
C ILE A 126 -3.38 -6.05 -9.63
N PRO A 127 -3.49 -4.73 -9.87
CA PRO A 127 -4.75 -4.04 -9.67
C PRO A 127 -5.79 -4.40 -10.72
N THR A 128 -7.06 -4.38 -10.34
CA THR A 128 -8.18 -4.36 -11.27
C THR A 128 -8.32 -2.95 -11.80
N ILE A 129 -8.20 -2.77 -13.13
CA ILE A 129 -8.40 -1.47 -13.76
C ILE A 129 -9.76 -1.46 -14.44
N GLN A 130 -10.59 -0.48 -14.10
CA GLN A 130 -11.93 -0.33 -14.67
C GLN A 130 -12.20 1.08 -15.17
N LYS A 131 -12.94 1.17 -16.28
CA LYS A 131 -13.45 2.45 -16.81
C LYS A 131 -14.83 2.72 -16.21
N VAL A 132 -14.97 3.91 -15.61
CA VAL A 132 -16.21 4.40 -15.02
C VAL A 132 -16.62 5.74 -15.63
N TYR A 133 -17.89 6.15 -15.45
CA TYR A 133 -18.29 7.47 -15.89
C TYR A 133 -17.63 8.58 -15.06
N GLY A 134 -17.08 9.57 -15.74
CA GLY A 134 -16.56 10.80 -15.15
C GLY A 134 -16.98 12.00 -16.00
N GLU A 135 -17.79 12.89 -15.45
CA GLU A 135 -18.35 14.05 -16.19
C GLU A 135 -17.26 15.00 -16.66
N GLN A 136 -16.24 15.21 -15.85
CA GLN A 136 -15.11 16.11 -16.11
C GLN A 136 -13.96 15.43 -16.87
N ALA A 137 -14.08 14.13 -17.18
CA ALA A 137 -13.02 13.41 -17.86
C ALA A 137 -12.84 13.98 -19.28
N SER A 138 -11.72 14.66 -19.49
CA SER A 138 -11.36 15.25 -20.76
C SER A 138 -10.64 14.24 -21.64
N VAL A 139 -11.04 14.15 -22.91
CA VAL A 139 -10.25 13.41 -23.92
C VAL A 139 -8.99 14.20 -24.29
N SER A 140 -8.98 15.49 -24.00
CA SER A 140 -7.87 16.38 -24.36
C SER A 140 -6.64 16.31 -23.44
N SER A 141 -6.68 15.51 -22.37
CA SER A 141 -5.50 15.24 -21.54
C SER A 141 -4.59 14.15 -22.11
N PHE A 142 -4.92 13.62 -23.28
CA PHE A 142 -4.08 12.68 -23.99
C PHE A 142 -2.83 13.41 -24.52
N VAL A 143 -1.68 13.02 -24.02
CA VAL A 143 -0.39 13.34 -24.64
C VAL A 143 -0.29 12.43 -25.86
N GLY A 144 -0.29 13.01 -27.06
CA GLY A 144 -0.19 12.24 -28.29
C GLY A 144 1.08 11.40 -28.35
N PRO A 145 1.13 10.38 -29.20
CA PRO A 145 2.34 9.63 -29.45
C PRO A 145 3.43 10.56 -30.01
N GLU A 146 4.68 10.17 -29.85
CA GLU A 146 5.80 10.79 -30.53
C GLU A 146 5.56 10.69 -32.05
N VAL A 147 5.84 11.78 -32.77
CA VAL A 147 5.58 11.91 -34.20
C VAL A 147 6.88 12.26 -34.91
N GLU A 148 7.32 11.44 -35.86
CA GLU A 148 8.44 11.70 -36.75
C GLU A 148 7.92 11.88 -38.18
N ASP A 149 8.35 12.90 -38.87
CA ASP A 149 7.94 13.23 -40.24
C ASP A 149 6.40 13.25 -40.46
N GLY A 150 5.64 13.69 -39.45
CA GLY A 150 4.19 13.76 -39.53
C GLY A 150 3.48 12.42 -39.34
N VAL A 151 4.15 11.39 -38.89
CA VAL A 151 3.59 10.04 -38.61
C VAL A 151 3.89 9.62 -37.17
N PRO A 152 2.88 9.12 -36.41
CA PRO A 152 3.15 8.53 -35.11
C PRO A 152 4.10 7.33 -35.21
N VAL A 153 5.14 7.31 -34.37
CA VAL A 153 6.20 6.26 -34.41
C VAL A 153 5.77 4.95 -33.72
N GLU A 154 4.76 5.01 -32.85
CA GLU A 154 4.25 3.82 -32.15
C GLU A 154 2.75 3.90 -31.86
N GLY A 155 2.17 2.78 -31.42
CA GLY A 155 0.78 2.71 -30.97
C GLY A 155 -0.29 2.86 -32.06
N VAL A 156 0.08 2.77 -33.33
CA VAL A 156 -0.86 2.90 -34.46
C VAL A 156 -1.60 1.57 -34.66
N ALA A 157 -2.90 1.57 -34.35
CA ALA A 157 -3.77 0.41 -34.53
C ALA A 157 -4.26 0.24 -35.97
N ALA A 158 -4.50 1.35 -36.69
CA ALA A 158 -4.94 1.35 -38.09
C ALA A 158 -4.64 2.69 -38.76
N VAL A 159 -4.40 2.66 -40.06
CA VAL A 159 -4.19 3.84 -40.90
C VAL A 159 -5.27 3.87 -41.99
N TYR A 160 -5.92 5.04 -42.13
CA TYR A 160 -6.92 5.30 -43.16
C TYR A 160 -6.43 6.46 -44.02
N THR A 161 -6.19 6.19 -45.28
CA THR A 161 -5.75 7.20 -46.24
C THR A 161 -6.92 7.70 -47.13
N SER A 162 -6.73 8.85 -47.74
CA SER A 162 -7.69 9.41 -48.72
C SER A 162 -9.11 9.60 -48.15
N GLN A 163 -9.20 9.97 -46.87
CA GLN A 163 -10.46 10.23 -46.20
C GLN A 163 -10.95 11.64 -46.53
N ARG A 164 -12.26 11.80 -46.86
CA ARG A 164 -12.87 13.10 -46.99
C ARG A 164 -13.26 13.65 -45.63
N ALA A 165 -12.62 14.72 -45.20
CA ALA A 165 -12.98 15.44 -44.00
C ALA A 165 -13.96 16.59 -44.35
N THR A 166 -14.95 16.79 -43.49
CA THR A 166 -15.88 17.95 -43.55
C THR A 166 -15.96 18.59 -42.18
N ALA A 167 -15.92 19.89 -42.11
CA ALA A 167 -16.07 20.65 -40.89
C ALA A 167 -17.46 21.30 -40.83
N TYR A 168 -18.04 21.37 -39.66
CA TYR A 168 -19.28 22.08 -39.40
C TYR A 168 -19.25 22.72 -38.01
N SER A 169 -19.97 23.80 -37.84
CA SER A 169 -20.12 24.46 -36.56
C SER A 169 -21.35 23.91 -35.81
N ALA A 170 -21.24 23.84 -34.48
CA ALA A 170 -22.33 23.44 -33.63
C ALA A 170 -22.47 24.40 -32.44
N SER A 171 -23.65 24.45 -31.82
CA SER A 171 -23.85 25.25 -30.62
C SER A 171 -22.97 24.71 -29.46
N GLY A 172 -22.58 25.58 -28.53
CA GLY A 172 -21.73 25.20 -27.38
C GLY A 172 -22.36 24.16 -26.43
N THR A 173 -23.64 23.82 -26.63
CA THR A 173 -24.38 22.79 -25.89
C THR A 173 -24.63 21.52 -26.69
N ALA A 174 -24.22 21.49 -27.96
CA ALA A 174 -24.47 20.35 -28.85
C ALA A 174 -23.77 19.09 -28.36
N LYS A 175 -24.44 17.97 -28.60
CA LYS A 175 -23.93 16.64 -28.27
C LYS A 175 -23.82 15.78 -29.51
N GLY A 176 -22.76 15.03 -29.62
CA GLY A 176 -22.58 14.04 -30.67
C GLY A 176 -23.47 12.81 -30.47
N ALA A 177 -23.43 11.89 -31.44
CA ALA A 177 -24.20 10.62 -31.38
C ALA A 177 -23.84 9.73 -30.20
N SER A 178 -22.62 9.86 -29.66
CA SER A 178 -22.20 9.21 -28.40
C SER A 178 -22.87 9.80 -27.15
N GLY A 179 -23.64 10.90 -27.27
CA GLY A 179 -24.21 11.65 -26.15
C GLY A 179 -23.25 12.64 -25.49
N ARG A 180 -22.00 12.65 -25.91
CA ARG A 180 -20.95 13.52 -25.40
C ARG A 180 -21.09 14.95 -25.97
N ARG A 181 -20.77 15.96 -25.12
CA ARG A 181 -20.69 17.37 -25.57
C ARG A 181 -19.61 17.50 -26.65
N LEU A 182 -19.91 18.27 -27.69
CA LEU A 182 -18.92 18.59 -28.71
C LEU A 182 -17.97 19.66 -28.19
N THR A 183 -16.70 19.37 -28.25
CA THR A 183 -15.61 20.27 -27.86
C THR A 183 -14.56 20.28 -28.97
N TYR A 184 -13.60 21.20 -28.86
CA TYR A 184 -12.45 21.19 -29.75
C TYR A 184 -11.77 19.81 -29.73
N GLY A 185 -11.38 19.30 -30.89
CA GLY A 185 -10.82 17.96 -31.05
C GLY A 185 -11.85 16.82 -31.09
N THR A 186 -13.17 17.14 -31.12
CA THR A 186 -14.20 16.12 -31.33
C THR A 186 -14.37 15.87 -32.82
N VAL A 187 -14.30 14.63 -33.25
CA VAL A 187 -14.48 14.19 -34.64
C VAL A 187 -15.70 13.28 -34.74
N ALA A 188 -16.53 13.47 -35.73
CA ALA A 188 -17.62 12.57 -36.09
C ALA A 188 -17.08 11.43 -36.94
N ILE A 189 -17.38 10.22 -36.55
CA ILE A 189 -16.88 8.99 -37.21
C ILE A 189 -18.02 8.01 -37.47
N ASN A 190 -17.79 7.06 -38.35
CA ASN A 190 -18.66 5.89 -38.49
C ASN A 190 -18.26 4.85 -37.42
N PRO A 191 -19.10 4.58 -36.39
CA PRO A 191 -18.76 3.69 -35.30
C PRO A 191 -18.65 2.22 -35.68
N SER A 192 -19.11 1.86 -36.91
CA SER A 192 -18.89 0.52 -37.46
C SER A 192 -17.48 0.32 -37.99
N ILE A 193 -16.74 1.41 -38.24
CA ILE A 193 -15.37 1.38 -38.76
C ILE A 193 -14.38 1.78 -37.65
N ILE A 194 -14.66 2.89 -37.01
CA ILE A 194 -13.82 3.43 -35.94
C ILE A 194 -14.66 3.43 -34.64
N PRO A 195 -14.34 2.69 -33.63
CA PRO A 195 -15.10 2.66 -32.39
C PRO A 195 -15.13 4.02 -31.67
N TYR A 196 -16.22 4.33 -30.97
CA TYR A 196 -16.28 5.52 -30.12
C TYR A 196 -15.17 5.49 -29.07
N GLY A 197 -14.48 6.61 -28.92
CA GLY A 197 -13.37 6.79 -28.00
C GLY A 197 -12.01 6.48 -28.58
N SER A 198 -11.94 6.06 -29.86
CA SER A 198 -10.67 5.99 -30.58
C SER A 198 -10.03 7.37 -30.64
N LEU A 199 -8.73 7.41 -30.38
CA LEU A 199 -7.91 8.58 -30.61
C LEU A 199 -7.45 8.55 -32.07
N MET A 200 -7.46 9.70 -32.71
CA MET A 200 -7.09 9.80 -34.12
C MET A 200 -6.05 10.91 -34.29
N TYR A 201 -4.98 10.57 -34.95
CA TYR A 201 -4.05 11.55 -35.50
C TYR A 201 -4.46 11.84 -36.93
N ILE A 202 -4.72 13.08 -37.25
CA ILE A 202 -5.25 13.50 -38.56
C ILE A 202 -4.25 14.48 -39.17
N THR A 203 -3.78 14.16 -40.37
CA THR A 203 -2.96 15.04 -41.21
C THR A 203 -3.74 15.50 -42.41
N SER A 204 -3.43 16.67 -42.91
CA SER A 204 -3.92 17.22 -44.16
C SER A 204 -2.77 17.35 -45.16
N ASP A 205 -3.04 17.11 -46.40
CA ASP A 205 -2.04 17.28 -47.47
C ASP A 205 -1.98 18.74 -47.95
N ASP A 206 -2.76 19.66 -47.35
CA ASP A 206 -2.86 21.09 -47.69
C ASP A 206 -1.88 21.96 -46.88
#